data_71fe4b00cdf2fd9748acda78561cea98
#
_entry.id   71fe4b00cdf2fd9748acda78561cea98
#
_cell.length_a   1.000
_cell.length_b   1.000
_cell.length_c   1.000
_cell.angle_alpha   90.00
_cell.angle_beta   90.00
_cell.angle_gamma   90.00
#
_symmetry.space_group_name_H-M   'P 1'
#
loop_
_entity.id
_entity.type
_entity.pdbx_description
1 polymer ?
#
loop_
_entity_poly.entity_id
_entity_poly.type
_entity_poly.pdbx_seq_one_letter_code
_entity_poly.pdbx_strand_id
1 'polypeptide(L)'
;MTAQLFLTYLVFVAVAVIGISAAYLPRRTTFAIMAGLAIWLVYVGLFSSLGYMRDVSLRPPGIVWVVGPVVLFVVFVARSNIGAGVAAAIPLWLILGLESFRIGVELLIHRLWEDGLVPKLLTYAGGNVDMFVGLSAPIMAWIATRGRLGLRLAMGWNVLGLLSLANVAASSMLTGPLKLISTEVPNVAMGIFPYTFIPGFLAPLAVTLHVLAIRAIAARYRDTRSPASGISALTN
;
A
#
# COMPACT_ATOMS: atom_id res chain seq x y z
N MET A 1 -21.75 -8.06 1.21
CA MET A 1 -21.10 -7.28 2.29
C MET A 1 -21.68 -5.90 2.32
N THR A 2 -21.96 -5.37 3.49
CA THR A 2 -22.49 -4.02 3.56
C THR A 2 -21.37 -3.01 3.26
N ALA A 3 -21.66 -2.03 2.40
CA ALA A 3 -20.77 -0.89 2.14
C ALA A 3 -20.34 -0.19 3.44
N GLN A 4 -21.18 -0.25 4.46
CA GLN A 4 -20.89 0.28 5.79
C GLN A 4 -19.70 -0.40 6.46
N LEU A 5 -19.60 -1.74 6.43
CA LEU A 5 -18.44 -2.46 6.99
C LEU A 5 -17.15 -2.06 6.27
N PHE A 6 -17.21 -1.95 4.95
CA PHE A 6 -16.07 -1.50 4.15
C PHE A 6 -15.63 -0.08 4.55
N LEU A 7 -16.56 0.86 4.65
CA LEU A 7 -16.26 2.24 5.03
C LEU A 7 -15.73 2.33 6.46
N THR A 8 -16.25 1.54 7.39
CA THR A 8 -15.72 1.46 8.77
C THR A 8 -14.27 1.00 8.77
N TYR A 9 -13.96 -0.05 7.98
CA TYR A 9 -12.59 -0.54 7.85
C TYR A 9 -11.66 0.51 7.21
N LEU A 10 -12.12 1.18 6.14
CA LEU A 10 -11.39 2.26 5.48
C LEU A 10 -11.03 3.38 6.47
N VAL A 11 -12.01 3.83 7.25
CA VAL A 11 -11.81 4.88 8.28
C VAL A 11 -10.81 4.41 9.33
N PHE A 12 -10.91 3.16 9.80
CA PHE A 12 -9.95 2.59 10.75
C PHE A 12 -8.52 2.65 10.22
N VAL A 13 -8.29 2.22 8.97
CA VAL A 13 -6.98 2.27 8.33
C VAL A 13 -6.48 3.71 8.17
N ALA A 14 -7.34 4.63 7.73
CA ALA A 14 -6.98 6.04 7.56
C ALA A 14 -6.60 6.69 8.90
N VAL A 15 -7.36 6.42 9.98
CA VAL A 15 -7.07 6.90 11.34
C VAL A 15 -5.75 6.32 11.85
N ALA A 16 -5.46 5.03 11.59
CA ALA A 16 -4.19 4.43 11.96
C ALA A 16 -3.00 5.11 11.27
N VAL A 17 -3.10 5.42 9.97
CA VAL A 17 -2.07 6.18 9.23
C VAL A 17 -1.84 7.56 9.84
N ILE A 18 -2.91 8.30 10.16
CA ILE A 18 -2.82 9.62 10.77
C ILE A 18 -2.21 9.53 12.18
N GLY A 19 -2.65 8.56 13.01
CA GLY A 19 -2.16 8.34 14.36
C GLY A 19 -0.66 8.02 14.40
N ILE A 20 -0.19 7.15 13.50
CA ILE A 20 1.25 6.83 13.37
C ILE A 20 2.02 8.06 12.88
N SER A 21 1.48 8.79 11.90
CA SER A 21 2.10 10.02 11.46
C SER A 21 2.24 11.04 12.60
N ALA A 22 1.22 11.19 13.43
CA ALA A 22 1.24 12.09 14.58
C ALA A 22 2.24 11.65 15.67
N ALA A 23 2.44 10.34 15.84
CA ALA A 23 3.35 9.79 16.84
C ALA A 23 4.83 9.93 16.45
N TYR A 24 5.15 9.87 15.14
CA TYR A 24 6.55 9.74 14.68
C TYR A 24 7.03 10.88 13.79
N LEU A 25 6.13 11.71 13.24
CA LEU A 25 6.51 12.76 12.29
C LEU A 25 6.31 14.17 12.88
N PRO A 26 7.05 15.18 12.38
CA PRO A 26 6.83 16.56 12.75
C PRO A 26 5.38 17.01 12.44
N ARG A 27 4.81 17.88 13.28
CA ARG A 27 3.43 18.36 13.15
C ARG A 27 3.08 18.86 11.74
N ARG A 28 4.01 19.59 11.08
CA ARG A 28 3.81 20.08 9.71
C ARG A 28 3.62 18.92 8.72
N THR A 29 4.45 17.88 8.82
CA THR A 29 4.37 16.69 7.96
C THR A 29 3.10 15.91 8.24
N THR A 30 2.74 15.71 9.50
CA THR A 30 1.48 15.06 9.91
C THR A 30 0.28 15.80 9.36
N PHE A 31 0.24 17.13 9.50
CA PHE A 31 -0.85 17.94 8.95
C PHE A 31 -0.94 17.84 7.42
N ALA A 32 0.20 17.86 6.72
CA ALA A 32 0.24 17.70 5.28
C ALA A 32 -0.27 16.32 4.83
N ILE A 33 0.09 15.25 5.56
CA ILE A 33 -0.42 13.89 5.31
C ILE A 33 -1.92 13.83 5.55
N MET A 34 -2.39 14.37 6.66
CA MET A 34 -3.82 14.38 7.01
C MET A 34 -4.65 15.15 5.97
N ALA A 35 -4.21 16.36 5.61
CA ALA A 35 -4.89 17.17 4.61
C ALA A 35 -4.86 16.52 3.23
N GLY A 36 -3.69 16.02 2.80
CA GLY A 36 -3.54 15.33 1.52
C GLY A 36 -4.40 14.06 1.45
N LEU A 37 -4.43 13.27 2.52
CA LEU A 37 -5.26 12.07 2.60
C LEU A 37 -6.75 12.42 2.56
N ALA A 38 -7.20 13.43 3.31
CA ALA A 38 -8.60 13.87 3.30
C ALA A 38 -9.03 14.34 1.90
N ILE A 39 -8.23 15.22 1.25
CA ILE A 39 -8.49 15.70 -0.11
C ILE A 39 -8.55 14.52 -1.09
N TRP A 40 -7.59 13.59 -0.98
CA TRP A 40 -7.51 12.43 -1.86
C TRP A 40 -8.70 11.49 -1.71
N LEU A 41 -9.10 11.17 -0.48
CA LEU A 41 -10.26 10.31 -0.22
C LEU A 41 -11.56 10.96 -0.71
N VAL A 42 -11.73 12.28 -0.51
CA VAL A 42 -12.87 13.03 -1.05
C VAL A 42 -12.86 12.99 -2.59
N TYR A 43 -11.69 13.22 -3.22
CA TYR A 43 -11.56 13.15 -4.68
C TYR A 43 -11.95 11.76 -5.22
N VAL A 44 -11.37 10.68 -4.68
CA VAL A 44 -11.67 9.30 -5.13
C VAL A 44 -13.16 8.98 -4.90
N GLY A 45 -13.71 9.37 -3.75
CA GLY A 45 -15.10 9.15 -3.41
C GLY A 45 -16.06 9.86 -4.36
N LEU A 46 -15.85 11.14 -4.63
CA LEU A 46 -16.66 11.93 -5.57
C LEU A 46 -16.52 11.42 -7.00
N PHE A 47 -15.28 11.20 -7.46
CA PHE A 47 -15.02 10.72 -8.82
C PHE A 47 -15.68 9.36 -9.09
N SER A 48 -15.70 8.49 -8.09
CA SER A 48 -16.36 7.20 -8.16
C SER A 48 -17.89 7.30 -8.08
N SER A 49 -18.43 8.09 -7.14
CA SER A 49 -19.89 8.23 -6.96
C SER A 49 -20.57 8.89 -8.17
N LEU A 50 -19.84 9.75 -8.90
CA LEU A 50 -20.29 10.35 -10.16
C LEU A 50 -20.16 9.38 -11.37
N GLY A 51 -19.63 8.18 -11.17
CA GLY A 51 -19.49 7.15 -12.21
C GLY A 51 -18.27 7.29 -13.11
N TYR A 52 -17.46 8.34 -12.96
CA TYR A 52 -16.30 8.62 -13.82
C TYR A 52 -15.23 7.50 -13.77
N MET A 53 -15.10 6.79 -12.63
CA MET A 53 -14.13 5.70 -12.49
C MET A 53 -14.34 4.58 -13.54
N ARG A 54 -15.58 4.34 -13.96
CA ARG A 54 -15.96 3.31 -14.93
C ARG A 54 -16.09 3.84 -16.36
N ASP A 55 -15.96 5.14 -16.55
CA ASP A 55 -16.15 5.77 -17.84
C ASP A 55 -14.93 5.50 -18.74
N VAL A 56 -15.13 4.62 -19.70
CA VAL A 56 -14.13 4.28 -20.74
C VAL A 56 -14.14 5.25 -21.93
N SER A 57 -15.12 6.16 -21.98
CA SER A 57 -15.20 7.19 -23.04
C SER A 57 -14.27 8.36 -22.75
N LEU A 58 -13.91 8.57 -21.48
CA LEU A 58 -12.90 9.56 -21.10
C LEU A 58 -11.54 9.29 -21.77
N ARG A 59 -10.81 10.34 -22.03
CA ARG A 59 -9.45 10.27 -22.62
C ARG A 59 -8.48 11.00 -21.68
N PRO A 60 -7.65 10.29 -20.90
CA PRO A 60 -7.58 8.83 -20.75
C PRO A 60 -8.79 8.25 -19.99
N PRO A 61 -9.01 6.89 -20.02
CA PRO A 61 -10.11 6.24 -19.30
C PRO A 61 -10.13 6.58 -17.81
N GLY A 62 -11.33 6.59 -17.20
CA GLY A 62 -11.56 7.08 -15.83
C GLY A 62 -10.63 6.49 -14.76
N ILE A 63 -10.29 5.20 -14.85
CA ILE A 63 -9.34 4.55 -13.93
C ILE A 63 -7.97 5.23 -13.88
N VAL A 64 -7.50 5.82 -14.99
CA VAL A 64 -6.18 6.45 -15.10
C VAL A 64 -6.10 7.71 -14.24
N TRP A 65 -7.23 8.42 -14.04
CA TRP A 65 -7.31 9.60 -13.19
C TRP A 65 -7.15 9.30 -11.70
N VAL A 66 -7.31 8.05 -11.30
CA VAL A 66 -7.06 7.60 -9.92
C VAL A 66 -5.70 6.91 -9.83
N VAL A 67 -5.41 5.95 -10.71
CA VAL A 67 -4.16 5.18 -10.65
C VAL A 67 -2.94 6.02 -11.05
N GLY A 68 -3.08 6.94 -12.00
CA GLY A 68 -1.98 7.82 -12.43
C GLY A 68 -1.39 8.66 -11.30
N PRO A 69 -2.19 9.47 -10.58
CA PRO A 69 -1.71 10.20 -9.40
C PRO A 69 -1.12 9.31 -8.32
N VAL A 70 -1.68 8.10 -8.09
CA VAL A 70 -1.12 7.13 -7.15
C VAL A 70 0.29 6.71 -7.56
N VAL A 71 0.51 6.35 -8.83
CA VAL A 71 1.85 5.98 -9.32
C VAL A 71 2.83 7.14 -9.14
N LEU A 72 2.43 8.37 -9.47
CA LEU A 72 3.26 9.57 -9.27
C LEU A 72 3.59 9.78 -7.79
N PHE A 73 2.63 9.59 -6.89
CA PHE A 73 2.83 9.68 -5.45
C PHE A 73 3.82 8.62 -4.95
N VAL A 74 3.69 7.37 -5.37
CA VAL A 74 4.61 6.28 -4.99
C VAL A 74 6.03 6.58 -5.49
N VAL A 75 6.18 7.04 -6.73
CA VAL A 75 7.48 7.47 -7.28
C VAL A 75 8.06 8.64 -6.48
N PHE A 76 7.23 9.62 -6.13
CA PHE A 76 7.63 10.72 -5.27
C PHE A 76 8.13 10.23 -3.90
N VAL A 77 7.38 9.36 -3.22
CA VAL A 77 7.81 8.76 -1.94
C VAL A 77 9.11 7.96 -2.12
N ALA A 78 9.25 7.22 -3.22
CA ALA A 78 10.43 6.41 -3.50
C ALA A 78 11.70 7.24 -3.72
N ARG A 79 11.61 8.46 -4.28
CA ARG A 79 12.76 9.25 -4.72
C ARG A 79 13.02 10.51 -3.90
N SER A 80 12.01 11.06 -3.20
CA SER A 80 12.14 12.32 -2.48
C SER A 80 12.87 12.21 -1.15
N ASN A 81 13.47 13.31 -0.69
CA ASN A 81 14.03 13.43 0.65
C ASN A 81 12.93 13.37 1.73
N ILE A 82 11.70 13.79 1.41
CA ILE A 82 10.54 13.68 2.30
C ILE A 82 10.25 12.20 2.59
N GLY A 83 10.17 11.36 1.55
CA GLY A 83 9.99 9.92 1.72
C GLY A 83 11.15 9.26 2.48
N ALA A 84 12.41 9.73 2.30
CA ALA A 84 13.53 9.27 3.12
C ALA A 84 13.36 9.64 4.59
N GLY A 85 12.95 10.87 4.88
CA GLY A 85 12.69 11.36 6.23
C GLY A 85 11.57 10.56 6.92
N VAL A 86 10.48 10.29 6.22
CA VAL A 86 9.38 9.44 6.74
C VAL A 86 9.87 8.03 7.05
N ALA A 87 10.62 7.41 6.12
CA ALA A 87 11.17 6.06 6.29
C ALA A 87 12.18 5.96 7.45
N ALA A 88 12.90 7.05 7.74
CA ALA A 88 13.84 7.12 8.86
C ALA A 88 13.15 7.36 10.20
N ALA A 89 12.08 8.14 10.22
CA ALA A 89 11.38 8.53 11.44
C ALA A 89 10.50 7.40 12.02
N ILE A 90 9.87 6.60 11.15
CA ILE A 90 8.98 5.52 11.60
C ILE A 90 9.81 4.25 11.84
N PRO A 91 9.66 3.57 13.00
CA PRO A 91 10.35 2.32 13.27
C PRO A 91 10.08 1.25 12.20
N LEU A 92 11.13 0.58 11.70
CA LEU A 92 11.00 -0.42 10.64
C LEU A 92 10.03 -1.55 11.00
N TRP A 93 10.05 -2.02 12.25
CA TRP A 93 9.13 -3.06 12.70
C TRP A 93 7.67 -2.63 12.59
N LEU A 94 7.38 -1.33 12.79
CA LEU A 94 6.04 -0.80 12.67
C LEU A 94 5.62 -0.69 11.20
N ILE A 95 6.51 -0.21 10.31
CA ILE A 95 6.23 -0.16 8.86
C ILE A 95 5.90 -1.56 8.34
N LEU A 96 6.70 -2.58 8.71
CA LEU A 96 6.47 -3.97 8.30
C LEU A 96 5.20 -4.55 8.93
N GLY A 97 4.98 -4.32 10.22
CA GLY A 97 3.81 -4.83 10.95
C GLY A 97 2.49 -4.24 10.44
N LEU A 98 2.51 -3.01 9.94
CA LEU A 98 1.33 -2.37 9.34
C LEU A 98 0.78 -3.12 8.13
N GLU A 99 1.61 -3.85 7.38
CA GLU A 99 1.13 -4.67 6.26
C GLU A 99 0.07 -5.71 6.67
N SER A 100 -0.10 -5.99 7.97
CA SER A 100 -1.18 -6.84 8.48
C SER A 100 -2.58 -6.33 8.16
N PHE A 101 -2.73 -5.01 7.85
CA PHE A 101 -4.04 -4.48 7.42
C PHE A 101 -4.54 -5.18 6.14
N ARG A 102 -3.66 -5.75 5.33
CA ARG A 102 -4.03 -6.50 4.13
C ARG A 102 -4.92 -7.70 4.42
N ILE A 103 -4.84 -8.30 5.61
CA ILE A 103 -5.73 -9.39 6.02
C ILE A 103 -7.19 -8.93 5.91
N GLY A 104 -7.50 -7.76 6.45
CA GLY A 104 -8.85 -7.19 6.36
C GLY A 104 -9.26 -6.87 4.92
N VAL A 105 -8.33 -6.35 4.09
CA VAL A 105 -8.58 -6.09 2.66
C VAL A 105 -8.92 -7.40 1.94
N GLU A 106 -8.15 -8.46 2.18
CA GLU A 106 -8.37 -9.77 1.55
C GLU A 106 -9.70 -10.42 1.95
N LEU A 107 -10.07 -10.32 3.23
CA LEU A 107 -11.39 -10.77 3.69
C LEU A 107 -12.52 -9.99 3.02
N LEU A 108 -12.32 -8.68 2.84
CA LEU A 108 -13.29 -7.82 2.14
C LEU A 108 -13.40 -8.19 0.65
N ILE A 109 -12.27 -8.41 -0.04
CA ILE A 109 -12.28 -8.82 -1.46
C ILE A 109 -12.92 -10.20 -1.61
N HIS A 110 -12.64 -11.14 -0.70
CA HIS A 110 -13.26 -12.45 -0.71
C HIS A 110 -14.78 -12.36 -0.57
N ARG A 111 -15.26 -11.52 0.33
CA ARG A 111 -16.69 -11.27 0.49
C ARG A 111 -17.32 -10.63 -0.76
N LEU A 112 -16.60 -9.72 -1.43
CA LEU A 112 -17.07 -9.16 -2.70
C LEU A 112 -17.19 -10.22 -3.80
N TRP A 113 -16.32 -11.24 -3.78
CA TRP A 113 -16.47 -12.39 -4.68
C TRP A 113 -17.71 -13.21 -4.36
N GLU A 114 -17.97 -13.53 -3.09
CA GLU A 114 -19.21 -14.21 -2.67
C GLU A 114 -20.49 -13.41 -3.06
N ASP A 115 -20.40 -12.09 -3.02
CA ASP A 115 -21.48 -11.18 -3.45
C ASP A 115 -21.56 -11.05 -5.01
N GLY A 116 -20.70 -11.73 -5.78
CA GLY A 116 -20.69 -11.70 -7.25
C GLY A 116 -20.16 -10.40 -7.87
N LEU A 117 -19.36 -9.62 -7.16
CA LEU A 117 -18.87 -8.29 -7.57
C LEU A 117 -17.41 -8.27 -8.04
N VAL A 118 -16.64 -9.31 -7.74
CA VAL A 118 -15.27 -9.50 -8.21
C VAL A 118 -15.02 -10.97 -8.57
N PRO A 119 -14.12 -11.29 -9.52
CA PRO A 119 -13.79 -12.66 -9.84
C PRO A 119 -12.96 -13.32 -8.74
N LYS A 120 -13.09 -14.66 -8.61
CA LYS A 120 -12.32 -15.48 -7.67
C LYS A 120 -10.81 -15.27 -7.79
N LEU A 121 -10.31 -15.01 -8.99
CA LEU A 121 -8.90 -14.72 -9.29
C LEU A 121 -8.30 -13.63 -8.41
N LEU A 122 -9.09 -12.63 -7.98
CA LEU A 122 -8.64 -11.52 -7.15
C LEU A 122 -8.63 -11.84 -5.65
N THR A 123 -9.10 -13.01 -5.23
CA THR A 123 -9.18 -13.43 -3.83
C THR A 123 -8.04 -14.37 -3.46
N TYR A 124 -7.81 -14.52 -2.14
CA TYR A 124 -6.86 -15.52 -1.62
C TYR A 124 -7.23 -16.97 -1.95
N ALA A 125 -8.49 -17.24 -2.30
CA ALA A 125 -8.94 -18.55 -2.79
C ALA A 125 -8.67 -18.75 -4.30
N GLY A 126 -8.16 -17.73 -4.98
CA GLY A 126 -7.77 -17.72 -6.38
C GLY A 126 -6.27 -17.52 -6.59
N GLY A 127 -5.89 -16.49 -7.32
CA GLY A 127 -4.48 -16.21 -7.66
C GLY A 127 -3.79 -15.18 -6.74
N ASN A 128 -4.49 -14.63 -5.73
CA ASN A 128 -3.99 -13.58 -4.88
C ASN A 128 -3.30 -14.14 -3.62
N VAL A 129 -2.00 -13.85 -3.46
CA VAL A 129 -1.20 -14.31 -2.31
C VAL A 129 -1.05 -13.23 -1.23
N ASP A 130 -1.74 -12.11 -1.33
CA ASP A 130 -1.63 -10.96 -0.42
C ASP A 130 -2.01 -11.30 1.03
N MET A 131 -2.91 -12.26 1.23
CA MET A 131 -3.25 -12.79 2.56
C MET A 131 -2.00 -13.29 3.29
N PHE A 132 -1.11 -14.03 2.59
CA PHE A 132 0.13 -14.54 3.20
C PHE A 132 1.10 -13.42 3.57
N VAL A 133 1.15 -12.34 2.78
CA VAL A 133 1.95 -11.16 3.11
C VAL A 133 1.41 -10.51 4.38
N GLY A 134 0.09 -10.32 4.49
CA GLY A 134 -0.55 -9.77 5.69
C GLY A 134 -0.32 -10.61 6.94
N LEU A 135 -0.47 -11.94 6.84
CA LEU A 135 -0.28 -12.87 7.96
C LEU A 135 1.18 -12.96 8.40
N SER A 136 2.13 -12.91 7.48
CA SER A 136 3.56 -12.96 7.78
C SER A 136 4.15 -11.63 8.24
N ALA A 137 3.43 -10.51 8.09
CA ALA A 137 3.91 -9.18 8.42
C ALA A 137 4.41 -9.02 9.87
N PRO A 138 3.70 -9.47 10.93
CA PRO A 138 4.19 -9.39 12.30
C PRO A 138 5.47 -10.21 12.53
N ILE A 139 5.54 -11.38 11.89
CA ILE A 139 6.70 -12.27 11.96
C ILE A 139 7.89 -11.58 11.30
N MET A 140 7.69 -10.99 10.12
CA MET A 140 8.74 -10.27 9.40
C MET A 140 9.19 -9.01 10.15
N ALA A 141 8.26 -8.30 10.79
CA ALA A 141 8.57 -7.17 11.66
C ALA A 141 9.52 -7.59 12.80
N TRP A 142 9.30 -8.75 13.42
CA TRP A 142 10.17 -9.30 14.44
C TRP A 142 11.51 -9.78 13.86
N ILE A 143 11.53 -10.51 12.75
CA ILE A 143 12.75 -11.00 12.09
C ILE A 143 13.66 -9.83 11.71
N ALA A 144 13.12 -8.71 11.22
CA ALA A 144 13.87 -7.54 10.81
C ALA A 144 14.70 -6.90 11.95
N THR A 145 14.38 -7.21 13.22
CA THR A 145 15.16 -6.77 14.39
C THR A 145 16.37 -7.65 14.68
N ARG A 146 16.53 -8.80 13.98
CA ARG A 146 17.56 -9.83 14.24
C ARG A 146 18.85 -9.64 13.42
N GLY A 147 19.33 -8.41 13.28
CA GLY A 147 20.59 -8.10 12.64
C GLY A 147 20.55 -8.17 11.11
N ARG A 148 21.74 -8.35 10.48
CA ARG A 148 21.89 -8.24 9.02
C ARG A 148 21.09 -9.30 8.24
N LEU A 149 21.02 -10.53 8.74
CA LEU A 149 20.23 -11.58 8.09
C LEU A 149 18.75 -11.23 8.10
N GLY A 150 18.23 -10.78 9.24
CA GLY A 150 16.83 -10.33 9.37
C GLY A 150 16.49 -9.20 8.37
N LEU A 151 17.39 -8.23 8.21
CA LEU A 151 17.23 -7.16 7.22
C LEU A 151 17.21 -7.67 5.77
N ARG A 152 18.05 -8.69 5.43
CA ARG A 152 18.04 -9.31 4.10
C ARG A 152 16.73 -10.03 3.82
N LEU A 153 16.24 -10.79 4.79
CA LEU A 153 14.96 -11.49 4.70
C LEU A 153 13.81 -10.48 4.54
N ALA A 154 13.82 -9.40 5.33
CA ALA A 154 12.83 -8.34 5.22
C ALA A 154 12.89 -7.65 3.84
N MET A 155 14.08 -7.43 3.28
CA MET A 155 14.22 -6.88 1.92
C MET A 155 13.60 -7.80 0.88
N GLY A 156 13.92 -9.10 0.89
CA GLY A 156 13.34 -10.09 -0.02
C GLY A 156 11.81 -10.17 0.12
N TRP A 157 11.31 -10.18 1.36
CA TRP A 157 9.89 -10.19 1.64
C TRP A 157 9.16 -8.95 1.10
N ASN A 158 9.75 -7.76 1.20
CA ASN A 158 9.18 -6.54 0.62
C ASN A 158 9.13 -6.60 -0.92
N VAL A 159 10.14 -7.18 -1.57
CA VAL A 159 10.12 -7.38 -3.02
C VAL A 159 9.01 -8.36 -3.41
N LEU A 160 8.87 -9.47 -2.70
CA LEU A 160 7.78 -10.43 -2.93
C LEU A 160 6.40 -9.80 -2.70
N GLY A 161 6.25 -8.96 -1.67
CA GLY A 161 5.01 -8.22 -1.42
C GLY A 161 4.65 -7.24 -2.54
N LEU A 162 5.64 -6.53 -3.11
CA LEU A 162 5.43 -5.68 -4.28
C LEU A 162 5.05 -6.48 -5.53
N LEU A 163 5.67 -7.65 -5.75
CA LEU A 163 5.31 -8.54 -6.86
C LEU A 163 3.88 -9.08 -6.71
N SER A 164 3.47 -9.42 -5.47
CA SER A 164 2.10 -9.81 -5.17
C SER A 164 1.10 -8.71 -5.51
N LEU A 165 1.36 -7.47 -5.06
CA LEU A 165 0.51 -6.32 -5.38
C LEU A 165 0.46 -6.04 -6.89
N ALA A 166 1.59 -6.17 -7.59
CA ALA A 166 1.64 -6.03 -9.04
C ALA A 166 0.79 -7.10 -9.74
N ASN A 167 0.83 -8.36 -9.27
CA ASN A 167 0.00 -9.44 -9.78
C ASN A 167 -1.50 -9.13 -9.60
N VAL A 168 -1.92 -8.71 -8.41
CA VAL A 168 -3.33 -8.36 -8.14
C VAL A 168 -3.78 -7.16 -8.95
N ALA A 169 -2.94 -6.12 -9.06
CA ALA A 169 -3.23 -4.94 -9.87
C ALA A 169 -3.38 -5.31 -11.36
N ALA A 170 -2.44 -6.12 -11.90
CA ALA A 170 -2.51 -6.59 -13.27
C ALA A 170 -3.78 -7.43 -13.52
N SER A 171 -4.07 -8.40 -12.63
CA SER A 171 -5.28 -9.23 -12.71
C SER A 171 -6.55 -8.39 -12.66
N SER A 172 -6.58 -7.38 -11.78
CA SER A 172 -7.72 -6.45 -11.69
C SER A 172 -7.90 -5.62 -12.96
N MET A 173 -6.81 -5.14 -13.57
CA MET A 173 -6.87 -4.39 -14.83
C MET A 173 -7.30 -5.28 -16.01
N LEU A 174 -6.77 -6.49 -16.10
CA LEU A 174 -7.05 -7.43 -17.18
C LEU A 174 -8.50 -7.95 -17.15
N THR A 175 -9.07 -8.16 -15.95
CA THR A 175 -10.46 -8.65 -15.78
C THR A 175 -11.49 -7.53 -15.74
N GLY A 176 -11.07 -6.31 -15.42
CA GLY A 176 -11.95 -5.13 -15.27
C GLY A 176 -11.89 -4.20 -16.48
N PRO A 177 -11.11 -3.08 -16.41
CA PRO A 177 -11.15 -2.05 -17.46
C PRO A 177 -10.73 -2.52 -18.85
N LEU A 178 -9.72 -3.42 -18.94
CA LEU A 178 -9.20 -3.90 -20.22
C LEU A 178 -10.02 -5.05 -20.81
N LYS A 179 -10.75 -5.81 -19.99
CA LYS A 179 -11.58 -6.97 -20.40
C LYS A 179 -10.82 -7.99 -21.27
N LEU A 180 -9.52 -8.17 -21.01
CA LEU A 180 -8.67 -9.10 -21.76
C LEU A 180 -8.77 -10.54 -21.21
N ILE A 181 -9.20 -10.70 -19.96
CA ILE A 181 -9.44 -12.00 -19.34
C ILE A 181 -10.94 -12.07 -18.98
N SER A 182 -11.64 -13.03 -19.57
CA SER A 182 -13.01 -13.34 -19.22
C SER A 182 -13.06 -14.20 -17.94
N THR A 183 -13.93 -13.85 -17.02
CA THR A 183 -14.13 -14.54 -15.76
C THR A 183 -15.61 -14.81 -15.56
N GLU A 184 -15.96 -15.85 -14.76
CA GLU A 184 -17.36 -16.19 -14.45
C GLU A 184 -18.08 -15.04 -13.75
N VAL A 185 -17.38 -14.33 -12.88
CA VAL A 185 -17.89 -13.12 -12.20
C VAL A 185 -17.12 -11.90 -12.73
N PRO A 186 -17.83 -10.87 -13.21
CA PRO A 186 -17.19 -9.68 -13.72
C PRO A 186 -16.52 -8.87 -12.60
N ASN A 187 -15.40 -8.21 -12.91
CA ASN A 187 -14.75 -7.29 -11.96
C ASN A 187 -15.39 -5.90 -12.02
N VAL A 188 -16.48 -5.71 -11.29
CA VAL A 188 -17.22 -4.44 -11.28
C VAL A 188 -16.99 -3.60 -10.02
N ALA A 189 -16.66 -4.22 -8.88
CA ALA A 189 -16.55 -3.54 -7.60
C ALA A 189 -15.45 -2.47 -7.61
N MET A 190 -14.32 -2.72 -8.26
CA MET A 190 -13.18 -1.80 -8.27
C MET A 190 -13.49 -0.44 -8.90
N GLY A 191 -14.60 -0.32 -9.65
CA GLY A 191 -15.09 0.92 -10.23
C GLY A 191 -16.31 1.51 -9.52
N ILE A 192 -16.82 0.91 -8.43
CA ILE A 192 -18.04 1.31 -7.75
C ILE A 192 -17.72 1.82 -6.34
N PHE A 193 -18.29 2.98 -5.97
CA PHE A 193 -18.26 3.46 -4.59
C PHE A 193 -18.95 2.47 -3.62
N PRO A 194 -18.38 2.14 -2.45
CA PRO A 194 -17.12 2.66 -1.91
C PRO A 194 -15.88 1.80 -2.26
N TYR A 195 -16.01 0.72 -3.00
CA TYR A 195 -14.93 -0.26 -3.21
C TYR A 195 -13.78 0.25 -4.08
N THR A 196 -13.98 1.37 -4.79
CA THR A 196 -12.91 2.11 -5.49
C THR A 196 -11.77 2.55 -4.58
N PHE A 197 -11.99 2.61 -3.26
CA PHE A 197 -10.91 2.86 -2.31
C PHE A 197 -9.92 1.69 -2.19
N ILE A 198 -10.23 0.49 -2.71
CA ILE A 198 -9.24 -0.59 -2.82
C ILE A 198 -8.11 -0.15 -3.76
N PRO A 199 -8.34 0.14 -5.04
CA PRO A 199 -7.30 0.65 -5.94
C PRO A 199 -6.91 2.11 -5.66
N GLY A 200 -7.77 2.92 -5.06
CA GLY A 200 -7.52 4.34 -4.82
C GLY A 200 -6.78 4.65 -3.51
N PHE A 201 -6.79 3.77 -2.51
CA PHE A 201 -6.14 4.04 -1.23
C PHE A 201 -5.49 2.80 -0.60
N LEU A 202 -6.21 1.68 -0.43
CA LEU A 202 -5.71 0.55 0.34
C LEU A 202 -4.51 -0.15 -0.34
N ALA A 203 -4.59 -0.46 -1.62
CA ALA A 203 -3.46 -1.02 -2.38
C ALA A 203 -2.29 -0.02 -2.52
N PRO A 204 -2.51 1.26 -2.84
CA PRO A 204 -1.48 2.30 -2.79
C PRO A 204 -0.78 2.43 -1.43
N LEU A 205 -1.51 2.30 -0.32
CA LEU A 205 -0.94 2.31 1.02
C LEU A 205 0.04 1.13 1.20
N ALA A 206 -0.35 -0.09 0.80
CA ALA A 206 0.53 -1.25 0.87
C ALA A 206 1.81 -1.05 0.03
N VAL A 207 1.69 -0.57 -1.22
CA VAL A 207 2.87 -0.23 -2.04
C VAL A 207 3.75 0.80 -1.34
N THR A 208 3.16 1.83 -0.75
CA THR A 208 3.89 2.89 -0.04
C THR A 208 4.65 2.35 1.17
N LEU A 209 4.03 1.46 1.96
CA LEU A 209 4.68 0.82 3.11
C LEU A 209 5.87 -0.04 2.68
N HIS A 210 5.74 -0.85 1.63
CA HIS A 210 6.87 -1.60 1.06
C HIS A 210 7.99 -0.68 0.60
N VAL A 211 7.69 0.42 -0.09
CA VAL A 211 8.68 1.41 -0.54
C VAL A 211 9.39 2.05 0.65
N LEU A 212 8.66 2.46 1.70
CA LEU A 212 9.24 3.02 2.92
C LEU A 212 10.13 2.00 3.65
N ALA A 213 9.68 0.73 3.76
CA ALA A 213 10.47 -0.35 4.37
C ALA A 213 11.78 -0.59 3.61
N ILE A 214 11.75 -0.68 2.27
CA ILE A 214 12.93 -0.83 1.42
C ILE A 214 13.89 0.33 1.64
N ARG A 215 13.41 1.56 1.69
CA ARG A 215 14.23 2.76 1.95
C ARG A 215 14.87 2.72 3.34
N ALA A 216 14.09 2.36 4.37
CA ALA A 216 14.59 2.24 5.74
C ALA A 216 15.67 1.15 5.88
N ILE A 217 15.47 0.01 5.21
CA ILE A 217 16.46 -1.09 5.18
C ILE A 217 17.73 -0.66 4.44
N ALA A 218 17.59 -0.03 3.26
CA ALA A 218 18.72 0.42 2.45
C ALA A 218 19.57 1.48 3.19
N ALA A 219 18.97 2.38 3.95
CA ALA A 219 19.68 3.34 4.79
C ALA A 219 20.54 2.63 5.84
N ARG A 220 19.98 1.66 6.57
CA ARG A 220 20.73 0.87 7.58
C ARG A 220 21.92 0.12 7.01
N TYR A 221 21.82 -0.38 5.76
CA TYR A 221 22.97 -1.02 5.09
C TYR A 221 24.09 -0.04 4.75
N ARG A 222 23.77 1.21 4.42
CA ARG A 222 24.79 2.25 4.15
C ARG A 222 25.54 2.63 5.42
N ASP A 223 24.82 2.83 6.52
CA ASP A 223 25.43 3.20 7.81
C ASP A 223 26.39 2.14 8.32
N THR A 224 26.11 0.85 8.09
CA THR A 224 26.98 -0.25 8.48
C THR A 224 28.20 -0.47 7.56
N ARG A 225 28.26 0.22 6.40
CA ARG A 225 29.39 0.14 5.46
C ARG A 225 30.35 1.34 5.57
N SER A 226 29.92 2.45 6.16
CA SER A 226 30.83 3.58 6.44
C SER A 226 31.77 3.16 7.58
N PRO A 227 33.09 2.98 7.35
CA PRO A 227 34.00 2.75 8.43
C PRO A 227 33.95 4.01 9.30
N ALA A 228 33.75 3.82 10.60
CA ALA A 228 33.86 4.91 11.53
C ALA A 228 35.16 5.69 11.23
N SER A 229 35.06 6.99 11.08
CA SER A 229 36.13 7.96 11.16
C SER A 229 36.74 7.96 12.59
N GLY A 230 37.17 6.79 13.01
CA GLY A 230 37.76 6.47 14.34
C GLY A 230 39.27 6.37 14.35
N ILE A 231 39.97 6.99 13.38
CA ILE A 231 41.46 7.08 13.44
C ILE A 231 41.84 8.57 13.39
N SER A 232 41.37 9.35 14.34
CA SER A 232 41.85 10.73 14.54
C SER A 232 41.99 11.11 16.02
N ALA A 233 42.09 10.16 16.92
CA ALA A 233 42.23 10.43 18.35
C ALA A 233 43.45 9.74 19.00
N LEU A 234 44.45 9.29 18.22
CA LEU A 234 45.68 8.67 18.76
C LEU A 234 46.94 9.34 18.25
N THR A 235 46.92 10.59 17.79
CA THR A 235 48.11 11.39 17.52
C THR A 235 47.89 12.82 18.02
N ASN A 236 47.99 13.01 19.34
CA ASN A 236 48.50 14.19 20.03
C ASN A 236 48.91 13.81 21.46
#